data_59a67a7d435e7568853f1e1ff6a8dd67
#
_entry.id   59a67a7d435e7568853f1e1ff6a8dd67
#
_cell.length_a   1.000
_cell.length_b   1.000
_cell.length_c   1.000
_cell.angle_alpha   90.00
_cell.angle_beta   90.00
_cell.angle_gamma   90.00
#
_symmetry.space_group_name_H-M   'P 1'
#
loop_
_entity.id
_entity.type
_entity.pdbx_description
1 polymer ?
#
loop_
_entity_poly.entity_id
_entity_poly.type
_entity_poly.pdbx_seq_one_letter_code
_entity_poly.pdbx_strand_id
1 'polypeptide(L)'
;MTINSRKAINFKKLENIAIIGNGGRENALAWAIQKSDYVKNIFIIPGNGGSSNFKKCKGLDLDYSDTSKLIDKLIELNINFIIIGPEIPLANGLADVLRKKDFCVFGPGSDGAKLESSKSWAKNFMKDGNIPTADFWKVSSIEDAIPIINSSNSLVVKADGLASGKGVFIPENRNETLEITELILNGKFGNAGNIVVLEERLKGPEVSV
;
A
#
# COMPACT_ATOMS: atom_id res chain seq x y z
N MET A 1 -16.39 18.61 -12.54
CA MET A 1 -15.40 17.54 -12.75
C MET A 1 -15.91 16.65 -13.86
N THR A 2 -15.29 16.74 -15.04
CA THR A 2 -15.66 15.96 -16.22
C THR A 2 -15.14 14.53 -16.00
N ILE A 3 -16.05 13.58 -15.87
CA ILE A 3 -15.71 12.15 -15.83
C ILE A 3 -15.16 11.82 -17.22
N ASN A 4 -13.84 11.76 -17.36
CA ASN A 4 -13.21 11.28 -18.59
C ASN A 4 -13.77 9.89 -18.89
N SER A 5 -14.28 9.70 -20.11
CA SER A 5 -14.83 8.46 -20.60
C SER A 5 -13.80 7.34 -20.38
N ARG A 6 -14.06 6.50 -19.35
CA ARG A 6 -13.28 5.27 -19.12
C ARG A 6 -13.42 4.43 -20.37
N LYS A 7 -12.34 4.23 -21.12
CA LYS A 7 -12.32 3.25 -22.20
C LYS A 7 -12.81 1.92 -21.60
N ALA A 8 -13.91 1.39 -22.12
CA ALA A 8 -14.42 0.10 -21.68
C ALA A 8 -13.32 -0.97 -21.86
N ILE A 9 -13.04 -1.73 -20.82
CA ILE A 9 -12.06 -2.82 -20.90
C ILE A 9 -12.63 -3.87 -21.86
N ASN A 10 -11.95 -4.09 -22.98
CA ASN A 10 -12.30 -5.16 -23.87
C ASN A 10 -11.70 -6.47 -23.37
N PHE A 11 -12.44 -7.22 -22.57
CA PHE A 11 -12.01 -8.49 -21.98
C PHE A 11 -11.52 -9.52 -23.00
N LYS A 12 -11.98 -9.47 -24.25
CA LYS A 12 -11.50 -10.34 -25.34
C LYS A 12 -10.05 -10.05 -25.77
N LYS A 13 -9.43 -8.96 -25.27
CA LYS A 13 -8.06 -8.57 -25.59
C LYS A 13 -7.11 -8.63 -24.37
N LEU A 14 -7.53 -9.21 -23.24
CA LEU A 14 -6.69 -9.34 -22.05
C LEU A 14 -5.77 -10.58 -22.13
N GLU A 15 -5.00 -10.69 -23.21
CA GLU A 15 -4.17 -11.88 -23.45
C GLU A 15 -2.91 -11.90 -22.57
N ASN A 16 -2.26 -10.76 -22.43
CA ASN A 16 -1.01 -10.62 -21.68
C ASN A 16 -1.21 -9.71 -20.47
N ILE A 17 -0.99 -10.24 -19.29
CA ILE A 17 -1.16 -9.54 -18.01
C ILE A 17 0.18 -9.42 -17.31
N ALA A 18 0.44 -8.28 -16.70
CA ALA A 18 1.53 -8.11 -15.75
C ALA A 18 0.99 -8.01 -14.31
N ILE A 19 1.65 -8.69 -13.38
CA ILE A 19 1.41 -8.56 -11.94
C ILE A 19 2.68 -8.01 -11.33
N ILE A 20 2.63 -6.81 -10.78
CA ILE A 20 3.76 -6.18 -10.10
C ILE A 20 3.79 -6.64 -8.64
N GLY A 21 4.94 -7.16 -8.22
CA GLY A 21 5.21 -7.61 -6.85
C GLY A 21 5.81 -9.02 -6.79
N ASN A 22 6.13 -9.47 -5.59
CA ASN A 22 6.86 -10.72 -5.34
C ASN A 22 6.34 -11.51 -4.13
N GLY A 23 5.21 -11.13 -3.57
CA GLY A 23 4.64 -11.75 -2.38
C GLY A 23 3.69 -12.92 -2.68
N GLY A 24 3.17 -13.49 -1.60
CA GLY A 24 2.15 -14.55 -1.68
C GLY A 24 0.84 -14.08 -2.29
N ARG A 25 0.48 -12.80 -2.11
CA ARG A 25 -0.68 -12.16 -2.71
C ARG A 25 -0.61 -12.17 -4.24
N GLU A 26 0.51 -11.75 -4.80
CA GLU A 26 0.75 -11.75 -6.24
C GLU A 26 0.73 -13.16 -6.82
N ASN A 27 1.28 -14.12 -6.08
CA ASN A 27 1.24 -15.52 -6.47
C ASN A 27 -0.19 -16.11 -6.46
N ALA A 28 -0.99 -15.76 -5.46
CA ALA A 28 -2.39 -16.15 -5.37
C ALA A 28 -3.24 -15.53 -6.50
N LEU A 29 -2.98 -14.25 -6.83
CA LEU A 29 -3.61 -13.58 -7.97
C LEU A 29 -3.26 -14.29 -9.29
N ALA A 30 -1.99 -14.61 -9.51
CA ALA A 30 -1.55 -15.34 -10.69
C ALA A 30 -2.20 -16.72 -10.80
N TRP A 31 -2.29 -17.46 -9.69
CA TRP A 31 -2.98 -18.74 -9.63
C TRP A 31 -4.47 -18.62 -9.97
N ALA A 32 -5.14 -17.58 -9.53
CA ALA A 32 -6.56 -17.38 -9.85
C ALA A 32 -6.75 -16.98 -11.31
N ILE A 33 -5.97 -16.00 -11.80
CA ILE A 33 -6.11 -15.40 -13.11
C ILE A 33 -5.76 -16.38 -14.24
N GLN A 34 -4.76 -17.28 -14.03
CA GLN A 34 -4.38 -18.27 -15.04
C GLN A 34 -5.52 -19.20 -15.46
N LYS A 35 -6.57 -19.32 -14.65
CA LYS A 35 -7.75 -20.16 -14.94
C LYS A 35 -8.65 -19.54 -16.00
N SER A 36 -8.49 -18.26 -16.30
CA SER A 36 -9.30 -17.55 -17.29
C SER A 36 -8.89 -17.94 -18.71
N ASP A 37 -9.85 -18.25 -19.55
CA ASP A 37 -9.64 -18.57 -20.98
C ASP A 37 -9.24 -17.32 -21.80
N TYR A 38 -9.51 -16.12 -21.28
CA TYR A 38 -9.11 -14.87 -21.93
C TYR A 38 -7.64 -14.54 -21.76
N VAL A 39 -6.95 -15.17 -20.80
CA VAL A 39 -5.55 -14.90 -20.45
C VAL A 39 -4.66 -15.97 -21.06
N LYS A 40 -3.66 -15.54 -21.83
CA LYS A 40 -2.64 -16.41 -22.43
C LYS A 40 -1.35 -16.43 -21.62
N ASN A 41 -0.86 -15.25 -21.22
CA ASN A 41 0.40 -15.11 -20.49
C ASN A 41 0.23 -14.18 -19.28
N ILE A 42 0.89 -14.53 -18.18
CA ILE A 42 0.97 -13.73 -16.96
C ILE A 42 2.44 -13.53 -16.63
N PHE A 43 2.89 -12.30 -16.58
CA PHE A 43 4.25 -11.91 -16.22
C PHE A 43 4.23 -11.33 -14.80
N ILE A 44 4.99 -11.93 -13.88
CA ILE A 44 5.06 -11.50 -12.47
C ILE A 44 6.39 -10.78 -12.27
N ILE A 45 6.40 -9.54 -11.84
CA ILE A 45 7.56 -8.64 -11.84
C ILE A 45 7.79 -8.08 -10.42
N PRO A 46 8.93 -8.39 -9.80
CA PRO A 46 9.97 -9.32 -10.22
C PRO A 46 9.55 -10.79 -10.08
N GLY A 47 8.46 -11.08 -9.36
CA GLY A 47 8.04 -12.43 -9.04
C GLY A 47 8.86 -13.05 -7.90
N ASN A 48 8.64 -14.33 -7.67
CA ASN A 48 9.33 -15.13 -6.66
C ASN A 48 9.53 -16.57 -7.15
N GLY A 49 10.11 -17.46 -6.33
CA GLY A 49 10.35 -18.84 -6.69
C GLY A 49 9.09 -19.66 -7.07
N GLY A 50 7.91 -19.21 -6.68
CA GLY A 50 6.63 -19.83 -7.05
C GLY A 50 6.02 -19.31 -8.35
N SER A 51 6.53 -18.19 -8.87
CA SER A 51 5.89 -17.46 -9.99
C SER A 51 5.82 -18.26 -11.30
N SER A 52 6.74 -19.17 -11.53
CA SER A 52 6.80 -20.01 -12.75
C SER A 52 6.14 -21.38 -12.57
N ASN A 53 5.52 -21.67 -11.43
CA ASN A 53 4.89 -22.98 -11.17
C ASN A 53 3.54 -23.16 -11.90
N PHE A 54 2.99 -22.10 -12.48
CA PHE A 54 1.72 -22.14 -13.19
C PHE A 54 1.92 -22.04 -14.70
N LYS A 55 1.12 -22.80 -15.46
CA LYS A 55 1.29 -22.97 -16.92
C LYS A 55 1.39 -21.67 -17.72
N LYS A 56 0.63 -20.64 -17.32
CA LYS A 56 0.58 -19.35 -18.01
C LYS A 56 1.51 -18.29 -17.41
N CYS A 57 2.23 -18.62 -16.34
CA CYS A 57 2.98 -17.65 -15.53
C CYS A 57 4.48 -17.72 -15.78
N LYS A 58 5.11 -16.54 -15.81
CA LYS A 58 6.57 -16.36 -15.88
C LYS A 58 6.98 -15.24 -14.92
N GLY A 59 7.96 -15.53 -14.06
CA GLY A 59 8.66 -14.48 -13.31
C GLY A 59 9.60 -13.72 -14.23
N LEU A 60 9.66 -12.40 -14.10
CA LEU A 60 10.60 -11.53 -14.81
C LEU A 60 11.42 -10.78 -13.77
N ASP A 61 12.68 -11.12 -13.65
CA ASP A 61 13.61 -10.42 -12.75
C ASP A 61 13.89 -8.99 -13.28
N LEU A 62 13.00 -8.09 -12.95
CA LEU A 62 13.05 -6.69 -13.34
C LEU A 62 12.67 -5.82 -12.14
N ASP A 63 13.50 -4.84 -11.84
CA ASP A 63 13.19 -3.83 -10.82
C ASP A 63 12.14 -2.85 -11.34
N TYR A 64 10.94 -2.91 -10.78
CA TYR A 64 9.84 -2.02 -11.14
C TYR A 64 10.02 -0.58 -10.62
N SER A 65 11.03 -0.31 -9.80
CA SER A 65 11.37 1.07 -9.39
C SER A 65 12.01 1.85 -10.55
N ASP A 66 12.70 1.17 -11.47
CA ASP A 66 13.11 1.74 -12.75
C ASP A 66 11.92 1.77 -13.71
N THR A 67 11.09 2.79 -13.55
CA THR A 67 9.84 2.92 -14.30
C THR A 67 10.05 2.98 -15.80
N SER A 68 11.18 3.51 -16.27
CA SER A 68 11.47 3.57 -17.72
C SER A 68 11.67 2.16 -18.29
N LYS A 69 12.55 1.38 -17.68
CA LYS A 69 12.78 -0.01 -18.10
C LYS A 69 11.54 -0.87 -17.96
N LEU A 70 10.74 -0.63 -16.91
CA LEU A 70 9.46 -1.32 -16.75
C LEU A 70 8.54 -1.05 -17.93
N ILE A 71 8.34 0.22 -18.30
CA ILE A 71 7.46 0.61 -19.40
C ILE A 71 7.93 -0.02 -20.72
N ASP A 72 9.22 0.06 -21.03
CA ASP A 72 9.77 -0.51 -22.26
C ASP A 72 9.49 -2.03 -22.31
N LYS A 73 9.67 -2.73 -21.19
CA LYS A 73 9.40 -4.17 -21.11
C LYS A 73 7.91 -4.51 -21.23
N LEU A 74 7.04 -3.71 -20.63
CA LEU A 74 5.59 -3.89 -20.76
C LEU A 74 5.11 -3.71 -22.22
N ILE A 75 5.72 -2.77 -22.95
CA ILE A 75 5.44 -2.56 -24.39
C ILE A 75 5.96 -3.74 -25.21
N GLU A 76 7.21 -4.16 -25.01
CA GLU A 76 7.82 -5.32 -25.68
C GLU A 76 6.96 -6.57 -25.54
N LEU A 77 6.42 -6.81 -24.36
CA LEU A 77 5.58 -7.97 -24.04
C LEU A 77 4.11 -7.80 -24.45
N ASN A 78 3.74 -6.69 -25.06
CA ASN A 78 2.37 -6.34 -25.44
C ASN A 78 1.39 -6.51 -24.26
N ILE A 79 1.74 -5.98 -23.08
CA ILE A 79 0.91 -6.09 -21.89
C ILE A 79 -0.39 -5.28 -22.08
N ASN A 80 -1.51 -5.95 -21.85
CA ASN A 80 -2.85 -5.37 -22.02
C ASN A 80 -3.45 -4.89 -20.68
N PHE A 81 -3.02 -5.50 -19.58
CA PHE A 81 -3.56 -5.22 -18.26
C PHE A 81 -2.50 -5.41 -17.18
N ILE A 82 -2.45 -4.51 -16.22
CA ILE A 82 -1.45 -4.50 -15.16
C ILE A 82 -2.17 -4.54 -13.82
N ILE A 83 -1.71 -5.40 -12.92
CA ILE A 83 -2.15 -5.45 -11.52
C ILE A 83 -0.96 -5.08 -10.65
N ILE A 84 -1.13 -4.10 -9.76
CA ILE A 84 -0.11 -3.71 -8.80
C ILE A 84 -0.54 -4.23 -7.44
N GLY A 85 0.20 -5.21 -6.90
CA GLY A 85 -0.11 -5.86 -5.65
C GLY A 85 0.39 -5.11 -4.41
N PRO A 86 1.68 -4.67 -4.35
CA PRO A 86 2.26 -4.05 -3.17
C PRO A 86 1.81 -2.59 -2.97
N GLU A 87 1.82 -2.14 -1.72
CA GLU A 87 1.41 -0.80 -1.31
C GLU A 87 2.44 0.26 -1.73
N ILE A 88 3.75 -0.05 -1.62
CA ILE A 88 4.84 0.90 -1.88
C ILE A 88 4.80 1.46 -3.31
N PRO A 89 4.75 0.66 -4.39
CA PRO A 89 4.67 1.22 -5.75
C PRO A 89 3.38 2.00 -5.99
N LEU A 90 2.27 1.65 -5.33
CA LEU A 90 1.02 2.43 -5.41
C LEU A 90 1.18 3.79 -4.73
N ALA A 91 1.73 3.83 -3.53
CA ALA A 91 2.02 5.07 -2.81
C ALA A 91 2.98 5.98 -3.58
N ASN A 92 3.95 5.39 -4.28
CA ASN A 92 4.92 6.10 -5.13
C ASN A 92 4.35 6.51 -6.51
N GLY A 93 3.07 6.24 -6.78
CA GLY A 93 2.39 6.70 -7.99
C GLY A 93 2.65 5.89 -9.25
N LEU A 94 3.14 4.66 -9.14
CA LEU A 94 3.38 3.80 -10.32
C LEU A 94 2.11 3.62 -11.15
N ALA A 95 0.95 3.45 -10.52
CA ALA A 95 -0.32 3.33 -11.24
C ALA A 95 -0.65 4.58 -12.06
N ASP A 96 -0.34 5.76 -11.51
CA ASP A 96 -0.60 7.04 -12.19
C ASP A 96 0.31 7.22 -13.41
N VAL A 97 1.59 6.85 -13.28
CA VAL A 97 2.56 6.90 -14.38
C VAL A 97 2.16 5.94 -15.51
N LEU A 98 1.80 4.70 -15.17
CA LEU A 98 1.40 3.70 -16.16
C LEU A 98 0.10 4.09 -16.89
N ARG A 99 -0.89 4.66 -16.17
CA ARG A 99 -2.12 5.17 -16.79
C ARG A 99 -1.86 6.34 -17.74
N LYS A 100 -0.91 7.24 -17.42
CA LYS A 100 -0.48 8.31 -18.33
C LYS A 100 0.18 7.80 -19.62
N LYS A 101 0.61 6.55 -19.62
CA LYS A 101 1.15 5.83 -20.79
C LYS A 101 0.10 4.92 -21.45
N ASP A 102 -1.18 5.16 -21.18
CA ASP A 102 -2.34 4.45 -21.74
C ASP A 102 -2.44 2.95 -21.34
N PHE A 103 -1.71 2.50 -20.33
CA PHE A 103 -1.90 1.16 -19.79
C PHE A 103 -3.21 1.06 -18.98
N CYS A 104 -3.87 -0.09 -19.09
CA CYS A 104 -4.98 -0.45 -18.22
C CYS A 104 -4.41 -1.01 -16.91
N VAL A 105 -4.64 -0.31 -15.78
CA VAL A 105 -4.04 -0.65 -14.48
C VAL A 105 -5.12 -0.89 -13.42
N PHE A 106 -5.04 -2.03 -12.75
CA PHE A 106 -5.77 -2.30 -11.52
C PHE A 106 -4.89 -1.97 -10.31
N GLY A 107 -5.36 -1.04 -9.50
CA GLY A 107 -4.70 -0.49 -8.33
C GLY A 107 -5.12 0.97 -8.15
N PRO A 108 -5.16 1.53 -6.93
CA PRO A 108 -5.44 2.95 -6.71
C PRO A 108 -4.32 3.83 -7.30
N GLY A 109 -4.63 5.09 -7.57
CA GLY A 109 -3.61 6.12 -7.75
C GLY A 109 -2.93 6.47 -6.43
N SER A 110 -1.90 7.29 -6.46
CA SER A 110 -1.17 7.73 -5.26
C SER A 110 -2.05 8.47 -4.27
N ASP A 111 -3.09 9.14 -4.74
CA ASP A 111 -4.11 9.79 -3.92
C ASP A 111 -4.95 8.78 -3.10
N GLY A 112 -5.45 7.74 -3.75
CA GLY A 112 -6.21 6.67 -3.09
C GLY A 112 -5.33 5.77 -2.22
N ALA A 113 -4.06 5.58 -2.60
CA ALA A 113 -3.10 4.79 -1.82
C ALA A 113 -2.78 5.41 -0.44
N LYS A 114 -3.09 6.70 -0.23
CA LYS A 114 -2.94 7.37 1.08
C LYS A 114 -3.78 6.73 2.19
N LEU A 115 -4.88 6.07 1.85
CA LEU A 115 -5.69 5.35 2.84
C LEU A 115 -4.87 4.29 3.61
N GLU A 116 -3.87 3.70 2.95
CA GLU A 116 -2.98 2.72 3.55
C GLU A 116 -1.61 3.33 3.90
N SER A 117 -1.08 4.21 3.05
CA SER A 117 0.29 4.70 3.16
C SER A 117 0.48 5.87 4.13
N SER A 118 -0.60 6.48 4.66
CA SER A 118 -0.54 7.52 5.69
C SER A 118 -1.70 7.37 6.65
N LYS A 119 -1.40 6.95 7.88
CA LYS A 119 -2.42 6.76 8.93
C LYS A 119 -3.06 8.08 9.34
N SER A 120 -2.27 9.14 9.44
CA SER A 120 -2.79 10.47 9.77
C SER A 120 -3.74 11.01 8.69
N TRP A 121 -3.41 10.76 7.41
CA TRP A 121 -4.29 11.13 6.31
C TRP A 121 -5.60 10.31 6.33
N ALA A 122 -5.49 8.99 6.52
CA ALA A 122 -6.65 8.11 6.62
C ALA A 122 -7.57 8.49 7.79
N LYS A 123 -7.00 8.84 8.96
CA LYS A 123 -7.74 9.31 10.12
C LYS A 123 -8.48 10.63 9.84
N ASN A 124 -7.83 11.60 9.20
CA ASN A 124 -8.48 12.84 8.81
C ASN A 124 -9.61 12.58 7.80
N PHE A 125 -9.36 11.73 6.81
CA PHE A 125 -10.38 11.34 5.83
C PHE A 125 -11.61 10.70 6.50
N MET A 126 -11.39 9.81 7.48
CA MET A 126 -12.48 9.22 8.26
C MET A 126 -13.25 10.28 9.07
N LYS A 127 -12.53 11.22 9.72
CA LYS A 127 -13.12 12.32 10.47
C LYS A 127 -13.98 13.22 9.58
N ASP A 128 -13.47 13.62 8.42
CA ASP A 128 -14.18 14.46 7.45
C ASP A 128 -15.42 13.75 6.88
N GLY A 129 -15.36 12.43 6.75
CA GLY A 129 -16.46 11.58 6.29
C GLY A 129 -17.42 11.12 7.39
N ASN A 130 -17.24 11.56 8.65
CA ASN A 130 -17.99 11.09 9.82
C ASN A 130 -17.96 9.55 9.98
N ILE A 131 -16.86 8.92 9.61
CA ILE A 131 -16.64 7.48 9.80
C ILE A 131 -16.12 7.26 11.23
N PRO A 132 -16.76 6.42 12.05
CA PRO A 132 -16.31 6.14 13.39
C PRO A 132 -14.88 5.64 13.44
N THR A 133 -14.06 6.26 14.27
CA THR A 133 -12.67 5.86 14.50
C THR A 133 -12.23 6.35 15.89
N ALA A 134 -11.19 5.73 16.45
CA ALA A 134 -10.61 6.18 17.72
C ALA A 134 -10.07 7.61 17.60
N ASP A 135 -10.12 8.37 18.69
CA ASP A 135 -9.49 9.68 18.77
C ASP A 135 -7.99 9.56 18.51
N PHE A 136 -7.42 10.55 17.83
CA PHE A 136 -6.04 10.51 17.42
C PHE A 136 -5.39 11.89 17.39
N TRP A 137 -4.09 11.88 17.57
CA TRP A 137 -3.22 13.06 17.53
C TRP A 137 -2.02 12.77 16.63
N LYS A 138 -1.69 13.73 15.80
CA LYS A 138 -0.52 13.69 14.92
C LYS A 138 0.58 14.52 15.55
N VAL A 139 1.74 13.93 15.78
CA VAL A 139 2.91 14.60 16.34
C VAL A 139 4.13 14.41 15.46
N SER A 140 4.99 15.42 15.40
CA SER A 140 6.25 15.41 14.67
C SER A 140 7.46 15.73 15.56
N SER A 141 7.21 15.98 16.83
CA SER A 141 8.24 16.19 17.85
C SER A 141 7.83 15.54 19.17
N ILE A 142 8.78 15.34 20.06
CA ILE A 142 8.50 14.80 21.39
C ILE A 142 7.83 15.86 22.27
N GLU A 143 8.14 17.11 22.05
CA GLU A 143 7.53 18.27 22.74
C GLU A 143 6.03 18.33 22.48
N ASP A 144 5.59 18.05 21.26
CA ASP A 144 4.17 17.95 20.89
C ASP A 144 3.49 16.72 21.50
N ALA A 145 4.21 15.64 21.68
CA ALA A 145 3.68 14.37 22.18
C ALA A 145 3.46 14.39 23.70
N ILE A 146 4.35 15.03 24.47
CA ILE A 146 4.33 15.04 25.95
C ILE A 146 2.97 15.48 26.53
N PRO A 147 2.36 16.60 26.13
CA PRO A 147 1.06 17.03 26.67
C PRO A 147 -0.04 16.00 26.43
N ILE A 148 -0.06 15.39 25.24
CA ILE A 148 -1.04 14.38 24.83
C ILE A 148 -0.89 13.13 25.69
N ILE A 149 0.34 12.63 25.83
CA ILE A 149 0.65 11.43 26.61
C ILE A 149 0.29 11.64 28.07
N ASN A 150 0.57 12.82 28.62
CA ASN A 150 0.27 13.13 30.03
C ASN A 150 -1.23 13.27 30.30
N SER A 151 -2.03 13.73 29.33
CA SER A 151 -3.47 13.86 29.48
C SER A 151 -4.25 12.58 29.18
N SER A 152 -3.62 11.59 28.54
CA SER A 152 -4.27 10.36 28.11
C SER A 152 -4.07 9.22 29.11
N ASN A 153 -5.04 8.29 29.16
CA ASN A 153 -4.96 7.12 30.03
C ASN A 153 -4.19 5.96 29.38
N SER A 154 -4.39 5.74 28.10
CA SER A 154 -3.77 4.67 27.34
C SER A 154 -3.78 5.01 25.85
N LEU A 155 -2.66 4.85 25.20
CA LEU A 155 -2.48 5.19 23.78
C LEU A 155 -1.90 4.00 23.01
N VAL A 156 -2.21 3.97 21.72
CA VAL A 156 -1.51 3.17 20.71
C VAL A 156 -0.60 4.13 19.94
N VAL A 157 0.66 3.74 19.75
CA VAL A 157 1.67 4.53 19.06
C VAL A 157 1.91 3.94 17.69
N LYS A 158 1.74 4.74 16.64
CA LYS A 158 1.86 4.27 15.25
C LYS A 158 2.79 5.17 14.45
N ALA A 159 3.76 4.58 13.75
CA ALA A 159 4.45 5.29 12.67
C ALA A 159 3.43 5.61 11.56
N ASP A 160 3.43 6.84 11.04
CA ASP A 160 2.42 7.29 10.07
C ASP A 160 2.51 6.52 8.75
N GLY A 161 3.72 6.36 8.21
CA GLY A 161 3.96 5.76 6.91
C GLY A 161 3.94 4.23 6.90
N LEU A 162 4.29 3.67 5.74
CA LEU A 162 4.41 2.23 5.54
C LEU A 162 5.60 1.67 6.32
N ALA A 163 5.34 0.82 7.30
CA ALA A 163 6.33 0.20 8.19
C ALA A 163 6.29 -1.35 8.15
N SER A 164 5.79 -1.93 7.05
CA SER A 164 5.71 -3.39 6.81
C SER A 164 5.05 -4.15 7.98
N GLY A 165 3.98 -3.58 8.55
CA GLY A 165 3.25 -4.17 9.67
C GLY A 165 3.94 -4.04 11.05
N LYS A 166 5.12 -3.40 11.14
CA LYS A 166 5.91 -3.31 12.37
C LYS A 166 5.83 -1.94 13.06
N GLY A 167 5.07 -1.01 12.51
CA GLY A 167 5.01 0.38 13.00
C GLY A 167 3.88 0.66 13.99
N VAL A 168 3.27 -0.35 14.61
CA VAL A 168 2.18 -0.20 15.59
C VAL A 168 2.64 -0.79 16.92
N PHE A 169 2.51 -0.01 17.99
CA PHE A 169 2.91 -0.38 19.35
C PHE A 169 1.76 -0.11 20.32
N ILE A 170 1.62 -0.98 21.30
CA ILE A 170 0.62 -0.90 22.37
C ILE A 170 1.37 -0.81 23.70
N PRO A 171 1.84 0.39 24.10
CA PRO A 171 2.58 0.56 25.35
C PRO A 171 1.69 0.30 26.56
N GLU A 172 2.29 -0.17 27.65
CA GLU A 172 1.60 -0.47 28.90
C GLU A 172 1.45 0.77 29.82
N ASN A 173 2.32 1.75 29.64
CA ASN A 173 2.37 2.93 30.49
C ASN A 173 2.90 4.17 29.74
N ARG A 174 2.83 5.34 30.38
CA ARG A 174 3.26 6.63 29.81
C ARG A 174 4.74 6.69 29.46
N ASN A 175 5.60 6.11 30.30
CA ASN A 175 7.05 6.13 30.03
C ASN A 175 7.37 5.35 28.77
N GLU A 176 6.81 4.16 28.63
CA GLU A 176 6.96 3.34 27.43
C GLU A 176 6.36 4.04 26.18
N THR A 177 5.23 4.75 26.34
CA THR A 177 4.65 5.55 25.26
C THR A 177 5.62 6.64 24.78
N LEU A 178 6.28 7.33 25.71
CA LEU A 178 7.29 8.35 25.40
C LEU A 178 8.51 7.72 24.70
N GLU A 179 9.07 6.65 25.25
CA GLU A 179 10.22 5.95 24.69
C GLU A 179 9.96 5.45 23.25
N ILE A 180 8.80 4.85 23.02
CA ILE A 180 8.42 4.36 21.68
C ILE A 180 8.23 5.53 20.72
N THR A 181 7.56 6.61 21.16
CA THR A 181 7.34 7.80 20.33
C THR A 181 8.69 8.41 19.92
N GLU A 182 9.60 8.58 20.87
CA GLU A 182 10.95 9.09 20.62
C GLU A 182 11.73 8.18 19.68
N LEU A 183 11.67 6.87 19.89
CA LEU A 183 12.34 5.88 19.05
C LEU A 183 11.88 5.95 17.59
N ILE A 184 10.58 6.16 17.35
CA ILE A 184 10.04 6.29 16.00
C ILE A 184 10.48 7.61 15.37
N LEU A 185 10.34 8.73 16.08
CA LEU A 185 10.75 10.06 15.61
C LEU A 185 12.24 10.15 15.32
N ASN A 186 13.08 9.41 16.09
CA ASN A 186 14.52 9.29 15.87
C ASN A 186 14.91 8.36 14.70
N GLY A 187 13.95 7.97 13.84
CA GLY A 187 14.23 7.35 12.56
C GLY A 187 14.19 5.82 12.53
N LYS A 188 13.63 5.14 13.53
CA LYS A 188 13.48 3.67 13.52
C LYS A 188 12.84 3.13 12.22
N PHE A 189 11.96 3.92 11.60
CA PHE A 189 11.27 3.57 10.35
C PHE A 189 11.61 4.52 9.20
N GLY A 190 12.74 5.22 9.26
CA GLY A 190 13.13 6.22 8.27
C GLY A 190 12.01 7.25 8.07
N ASN A 191 11.73 7.62 6.83
CA ASN A 191 10.71 8.63 6.52
C ASN A 191 9.29 8.27 7.01
N ALA A 192 8.99 6.98 7.18
CA ALA A 192 7.70 6.55 7.70
C ALA A 192 7.48 6.94 9.17
N GLY A 193 8.56 7.21 9.90
CA GLY A 193 8.55 7.66 11.30
C GLY A 193 8.65 9.16 11.50
N ASN A 194 8.73 9.98 10.44
CA ASN A 194 8.79 11.44 10.58
C ASN A 194 7.56 12.04 11.27
N ILE A 195 6.48 11.28 11.27
CA ILE A 195 5.22 11.59 11.93
C ILE A 195 4.81 10.36 12.73
N VAL A 196 4.35 10.59 13.94
CA VAL A 196 3.72 9.58 14.80
C VAL A 196 2.25 9.91 14.96
N VAL A 197 1.41 8.90 14.88
CA VAL A 197 0.00 8.96 15.25
C VAL A 197 -0.14 8.33 16.63
N LEU A 198 -0.51 9.14 17.60
CA LEU A 198 -0.96 8.70 18.92
C LEU A 198 -2.47 8.48 18.81
N GLU A 199 -2.95 7.33 19.22
CA GLU A 199 -4.35 6.95 19.05
C GLU A 199 -4.92 6.42 20.35
N GLU A 200 -6.16 6.76 20.68
CA GLU A 200 -6.86 6.20 21.83
C GLU A 200 -6.89 4.67 21.73
N ARG A 201 -6.53 3.98 22.81
CA ARG A 201 -6.64 2.53 22.88
C ARG A 201 -8.08 2.12 23.16
N LEU A 202 -8.77 1.67 22.13
CA LEU A 202 -10.10 1.09 22.27
C LEU A 202 -10.03 -0.29 22.95
N LYS A 203 -11.04 -0.61 23.74
CA LYS A 203 -11.21 -1.92 24.38
C LYS A 203 -12.38 -2.64 23.74
N GLY A 204 -12.19 -3.89 23.38
CA GLY A 204 -13.23 -4.74 22.80
C GLY A 204 -12.66 -5.93 22.03
N PRO A 205 -13.50 -6.83 21.56
CA PRO A 205 -13.06 -7.91 20.67
C PRO A 205 -12.67 -7.33 19.30
N GLU A 206 -11.55 -7.81 18.76
CA GLU A 206 -11.15 -7.49 17.40
C GLU A 206 -11.84 -8.42 16.40
N VAL A 207 -12.39 -7.85 15.33
CA VAL A 207 -13.02 -8.59 14.24
C VAL A 207 -12.46 -8.09 12.91
N SER A 208 -12.00 -9.01 12.08
CA SER A 208 -11.65 -8.72 10.67
C SER A 208 -12.84 -9.06 9.77
N VAL A 209 -13.19 -8.15 8.88
CA VAL A 209 -14.32 -8.27 7.94
C VAL A 209 -13.81 -8.30 6.50
#